data_a78fdd0cab079e516776975594b698be
#
_entry.id   a78fdd0cab079e516776975594b698be
#
_cell.length_a   1.000
_cell.length_b   1.000
_cell.length_c   1.000
_cell.angle_alpha   90.00
_cell.angle_beta   90.00
_cell.angle_gamma   90.00
#
_symmetry.space_group_name_H-M   'P 1'
#
loop_
_entity.id
_entity.type
_entity.pdbx_description
1 polymer ?
#
loop_
_entity_poly.entity_id
_entity_poly.type
_entity_poly.pdbx_seq_one_letter_code
_entity_poly.pdbx_strand_id
1 'polypeptide(L)'
;MHKTTGGRKPKKKIYHRVHELDRVMELQKKPSLILQLKSIIQSQKKESLLLRDLEKEVGFVQKWNYMAVIEKYPSIFVVIGGKIDKSPPAVMLSEKAKKIADLEAEATVQMEPILVKNLRKLLMLSVDCRVPLETIEMIGNEMGYCILNMSRHSGRIQLLPDLLWLVLLQLAM
;
A
#
# COMPACT_ATOMS: atom_id res chain seq x y z
N MET A 1 -27.18 -49.60 24.03
CA MET A 1 -26.10 -49.64 23.01
C MET A 1 -26.02 -48.29 22.30
N HIS A 2 -25.07 -47.42 22.71
CA HIS A 2 -24.86 -46.14 22.04
C HIS A 2 -23.84 -46.33 20.92
N LYS A 3 -24.23 -46.09 19.68
CA LYS A 3 -23.34 -46.04 18.51
C LYS A 3 -22.60 -44.72 18.52
N THR A 4 -21.31 -44.76 18.82
CA THR A 4 -20.39 -43.62 18.61
C THR A 4 -20.17 -43.42 17.13
N THR A 5 -20.76 -42.33 16.56
CA THR A 5 -20.47 -41.86 15.21
C THR A 5 -19.04 -41.34 15.16
N GLY A 6 -18.15 -42.12 14.55
CA GLY A 6 -16.76 -41.74 14.30
C GLY A 6 -16.69 -40.53 13.39
N GLY A 7 -16.41 -39.34 13.96
CA GLY A 7 -16.20 -38.12 13.22
C GLY A 7 -15.00 -38.29 12.28
N ARG A 8 -15.21 -38.14 10.97
CA ARG A 8 -14.14 -38.08 9.96
C ARG A 8 -13.21 -36.93 10.29
N LYS A 9 -11.97 -37.23 10.65
CA LYS A 9 -10.92 -36.18 10.79
C LYS A 9 -10.80 -35.40 9.48
N PRO A 10 -10.75 -34.05 9.53
CA PRO A 10 -10.58 -33.27 8.33
C PRO A 10 -9.26 -33.63 7.63
N LYS A 11 -9.33 -33.89 6.32
CA LYS A 11 -8.13 -34.16 5.52
C LYS A 11 -7.20 -32.96 5.58
N LYS A 12 -5.94 -33.14 6.00
CA LYS A 12 -4.90 -32.12 5.96
C LYS A 12 -4.76 -31.62 4.51
N LYS A 13 -4.97 -30.34 4.28
CA LYS A 13 -4.65 -29.73 2.98
C LYS A 13 -3.15 -29.84 2.76
N ILE A 14 -2.74 -30.53 1.70
CA ILE A 14 -1.34 -30.60 1.29
C ILE A 14 -1.06 -29.35 0.49
N TYR A 15 -0.25 -28.42 1.04
CA TYR A 15 0.21 -27.25 0.33
C TYR A 15 1.50 -27.62 -0.40
N HIS A 16 1.47 -27.57 -1.73
CA HIS A 16 2.68 -27.68 -2.53
C HIS A 16 3.45 -26.35 -2.43
N ARG A 17 4.61 -26.42 -1.82
CA ARG A 17 5.47 -25.25 -1.64
C ARG A 17 6.34 -25.09 -2.89
N VAL A 18 6.24 -23.92 -3.53
CA VAL A 18 7.06 -23.54 -4.70
C VAL A 18 8.17 -22.63 -4.21
N HIS A 19 9.40 -23.14 -4.10
CA HIS A 19 10.53 -22.40 -3.54
C HIS A 19 10.86 -21.10 -4.26
N GLU A 20 10.69 -21.05 -5.58
CA GLU A 20 10.93 -19.87 -6.39
C GLU A 20 9.92 -18.76 -6.05
N LEU A 21 8.65 -19.12 -5.91
CA LEU A 21 7.61 -18.17 -5.50
C LEU A 21 7.84 -17.65 -4.08
N ASP A 22 8.16 -18.53 -3.14
CA ASP A 22 8.49 -18.16 -1.76
C ASP A 22 9.65 -17.14 -1.73
N ARG A 23 10.69 -17.37 -2.54
CA ARG A 23 11.86 -16.46 -2.65
C ARG A 23 11.46 -15.10 -3.16
N VAL A 24 10.65 -15.02 -4.22
CA VAL A 24 10.16 -13.76 -4.77
C VAL A 24 9.31 -13.01 -3.74
N MET A 25 8.40 -13.70 -3.06
CA MET A 25 7.57 -13.12 -2.01
C MET A 25 8.41 -12.58 -0.83
N GLU A 26 9.48 -13.27 -0.45
CA GLU A 26 10.38 -12.77 0.60
C GLU A 26 11.17 -11.53 0.16
N LEU A 27 11.64 -11.49 -1.08
CA LEU A 27 12.28 -10.32 -1.64
C LEU A 27 11.36 -9.10 -1.67
N GLN A 28 10.06 -9.31 -1.92
CA GLN A 28 9.06 -8.24 -1.98
C GLN A 28 8.67 -7.69 -0.59
N LYS A 29 8.77 -8.47 0.47
CA LYS A 29 8.39 -8.05 1.83
C LYS A 29 9.13 -6.81 2.31
N LYS A 30 10.43 -6.72 2.09
CA LYS A 30 11.27 -5.60 2.58
C LYS A 30 10.93 -4.27 1.89
N PRO A 31 10.88 -4.18 0.55
CA PRO A 31 10.42 -2.97 -0.14
C PRO A 31 9.01 -2.56 0.26
N SER A 32 8.09 -3.52 0.42
CA SER A 32 6.73 -3.25 0.84
C SER A 32 6.67 -2.57 2.22
N LEU A 33 7.45 -3.04 3.20
CA LEU A 33 7.52 -2.40 4.52
C LEU A 33 8.10 -0.99 4.45
N ILE A 34 9.13 -0.76 3.62
CA ILE A 34 9.72 0.58 3.42
C ILE A 34 8.68 1.54 2.84
N LEU A 35 7.94 1.11 1.82
CA LEU A 35 6.91 1.93 1.18
C LEU A 35 5.73 2.21 2.12
N GLN A 36 5.30 1.23 2.90
CA GLN A 36 4.27 1.42 3.92
C GLN A 36 4.70 2.42 4.98
N LEU A 37 5.93 2.29 5.51
CA LEU A 37 6.44 3.24 6.50
C LEU A 37 6.59 4.65 5.93
N LYS A 38 7.06 4.78 4.69
CA LYS A 38 7.09 6.05 3.96
C LYS A 38 5.70 6.69 3.91
N SER A 39 4.67 5.93 3.48
CA SER A 39 3.30 6.41 3.38
C SER A 39 2.73 6.86 4.74
N ILE A 40 3.01 6.11 5.82
CA ILE A 40 2.58 6.46 7.18
C ILE A 40 3.23 7.78 7.62
N ILE A 41 4.53 7.95 7.39
CA ILE A 41 5.25 9.19 7.78
C ILE A 41 4.72 10.39 6.98
N GLN A 42 4.49 10.25 5.68
CA GLN A 42 3.96 11.30 4.82
C GLN A 42 2.52 11.70 5.18
N SER A 43 1.71 10.78 5.68
CA SER A 43 0.34 11.07 6.14
C SER A 43 0.29 11.90 7.42
N GLN A 44 1.39 11.98 8.18
CA GLN A 44 1.45 12.76 9.41
C GLN A 44 1.66 14.24 9.12
N LYS A 45 0.93 15.12 9.82
CA LYS A 45 0.99 16.59 9.65
C LYS A 45 2.40 17.20 9.77
N LYS A 46 3.29 16.56 10.54
CA LYS A 46 4.66 17.03 10.78
C LYS A 46 5.70 16.27 9.95
N GLU A 47 5.27 15.40 9.03
CA GLU A 47 6.15 14.49 8.27
C GLU A 47 7.10 13.69 9.18
N SER A 48 6.70 13.49 10.41
CA SER A 48 7.44 12.73 11.43
C SER A 48 6.47 11.89 12.25
N LEU A 49 6.86 10.67 12.58
CA LEU A 49 6.10 9.71 13.35
C LEU A 49 6.82 9.45 14.68
N LEU A 50 6.14 9.65 15.79
CA LEU A 50 6.68 9.30 17.09
C LEU A 50 6.80 7.77 17.22
N LEU A 51 7.91 7.27 17.70
CA LEU A 51 8.14 5.83 17.88
C LEU A 51 7.08 5.17 18.79
N ARG A 52 6.56 5.90 19.77
CA ARG A 52 5.47 5.42 20.63
C ARG A 52 4.15 5.24 19.88
N ASP A 53 3.90 6.06 18.85
CA ASP A 53 2.66 6.02 18.09
C ASP A 53 2.73 5.03 16.92
N LEU A 54 3.92 4.56 16.57
CA LEU A 54 4.13 3.53 15.54
C LEU A 54 3.30 2.26 15.80
N GLU A 55 3.12 1.90 17.08
CA GLU A 55 2.31 0.75 17.46
C GLU A 55 0.82 0.94 17.17
N LYS A 56 0.31 2.16 17.35
CA LYS A 56 -1.09 2.49 17.04
C LYS A 56 -1.38 2.42 15.56
N GLU A 57 -0.43 2.87 14.74
CA GLU A 57 -0.58 2.90 13.28
C GLU A 57 -0.45 1.50 12.63
N VAL A 58 0.43 0.65 13.16
CA VAL A 58 0.79 -0.62 12.49
C VAL A 58 0.51 -1.87 13.34
N GLY A 59 0.13 -1.71 14.60
CA GLY A 59 -0.06 -2.80 15.54
C GLY A 59 1.25 -3.32 16.17
N PHE A 60 1.11 -3.99 17.32
CA PHE A 60 2.25 -4.39 18.16
C PHE A 60 3.23 -5.32 17.43
N VAL A 61 2.73 -6.37 16.79
CA VAL A 61 3.57 -7.37 16.11
C VAL A 61 4.32 -6.75 14.93
N GLN A 62 3.67 -5.89 14.18
CA GLN A 62 4.26 -5.24 13.01
C GLN A 62 5.27 -4.17 13.41
N LYS A 63 5.12 -3.52 14.56
CA LYS A 63 6.05 -2.50 15.08
C LYS A 63 7.52 -2.98 15.04
N TRP A 64 7.78 -4.21 15.45
CA TRP A 64 9.14 -4.78 15.44
C TRP A 64 9.74 -4.89 14.06
N ASN A 65 8.92 -5.23 13.05
CA ASN A 65 9.37 -5.27 11.66
C ASN A 65 9.76 -3.89 11.15
N TYR A 66 8.98 -2.86 11.49
CA TYR A 66 9.28 -1.49 11.12
C TYR A 66 10.51 -0.94 11.85
N MET A 67 10.68 -1.26 13.14
CA MET A 67 11.89 -0.88 13.88
C MET A 67 13.14 -1.48 13.23
N ALA A 68 13.12 -2.75 12.86
CA ALA A 68 14.22 -3.41 12.15
C ALA A 68 14.52 -2.77 10.78
N VAL A 69 13.49 -2.27 10.09
CA VAL A 69 13.65 -1.53 8.83
C VAL A 69 14.29 -0.17 9.08
N ILE A 70 13.83 0.59 10.08
CA ILE A 70 14.39 1.91 10.43
C ILE A 70 15.87 1.81 10.75
N GLU A 71 16.25 0.86 11.60
CA GLU A 71 17.64 0.64 11.99
C GLU A 71 18.52 0.19 10.81
N LYS A 72 17.96 -0.62 9.92
CA LYS A 72 18.70 -1.16 8.77
C LYS A 72 18.94 -0.16 7.66
N TYR A 73 18.06 0.82 7.49
CA TYR A 73 18.10 1.78 6.37
C TYR A 73 18.24 3.24 6.83
N PRO A 74 19.37 3.62 7.47
CA PRO A 74 19.60 4.98 7.97
C PRO A 74 19.71 6.01 6.84
N SER A 75 19.94 5.58 5.59
CA SER A 75 19.93 6.45 4.42
C SER A 75 18.51 6.89 4.01
N ILE A 76 17.49 6.16 4.43
CA ILE A 76 16.08 6.45 4.11
C ILE A 76 15.39 7.09 5.31
N PHE A 77 15.61 6.56 6.51
CA PHE A 77 14.95 6.97 7.73
C PHE A 77 15.93 7.59 8.72
N VAL A 78 15.54 8.71 9.32
CA VAL A 78 16.31 9.39 10.36
C VAL A 78 15.52 9.40 11.64
N VAL A 79 16.15 9.01 12.75
CA VAL A 79 15.55 9.07 14.08
C VAL A 79 16.02 10.35 14.74
N ILE A 80 15.07 11.19 15.16
CA ILE A 80 15.32 12.46 15.85
C ILE A 80 14.82 12.36 17.28
N GLY A 81 15.53 13.00 18.21
CA GLY A 81 15.23 12.96 19.64
C GLY A 81 15.73 11.69 20.32
N GLY A 82 15.41 11.52 21.57
CA GLY A 82 15.81 10.36 22.37
C GLY A 82 16.72 10.71 23.54
N LYS A 83 17.77 9.92 23.79
CA LYS A 83 18.53 9.95 25.05
C LYS A 83 19.24 11.28 25.35
N ILE A 84 19.59 12.06 24.34
CA ILE A 84 20.37 13.32 24.49
C ILE A 84 19.43 14.50 24.64
N ASP A 85 18.40 14.59 23.78
CA ASP A 85 17.38 15.63 23.88
C ASP A 85 16.18 15.04 24.60
N LYS A 86 15.70 15.67 25.65
CA LYS A 86 14.53 15.22 26.43
C LYS A 86 13.23 15.11 25.60
N SER A 87 13.32 15.28 24.27
CA SER A 87 12.22 15.13 23.32
C SER A 87 11.94 13.66 23.00
N PRO A 88 10.68 13.26 22.80
CA PRO A 88 10.34 11.89 22.46
C PRO A 88 10.94 11.50 21.11
N PRO A 89 11.48 10.29 20.96
CA PRO A 89 12.09 9.84 19.71
C PRO A 89 11.03 9.78 18.60
N ALA A 90 11.37 10.38 17.46
CA ALA A 90 10.53 10.41 16.25
C ALA A 90 11.33 9.94 15.03
N VAL A 91 10.64 9.33 14.08
CA VAL A 91 11.19 8.92 12.78
C VAL A 91 10.69 9.86 11.71
N MET A 92 11.59 10.27 10.82
CA MET A 92 11.27 11.04 9.62
C MET A 92 12.03 10.49 8.41
N LEU A 93 11.63 10.92 7.21
CA LEU A 93 12.37 10.61 6.00
C LEU A 93 13.66 11.46 5.93
N SER A 94 14.73 10.86 5.42
CA SER A 94 15.95 11.60 5.10
C SER A 94 15.69 12.60 3.97
N GLU A 95 16.50 13.64 3.85
CA GLU A 95 16.38 14.64 2.77
C GLU A 95 16.38 14.02 1.36
N LYS A 96 17.18 12.96 1.15
CA LYS A 96 17.22 12.23 -0.11
C LYS A 96 15.91 11.48 -0.36
N ALA A 97 15.39 10.80 0.65
CA ALA A 97 14.14 10.06 0.55
C ALA A 97 12.95 10.99 0.36
N LYS A 98 12.97 12.18 0.99
CA LYS A 98 11.95 13.20 0.82
C LYS A 98 11.91 13.73 -0.62
N LYS A 99 13.07 14.11 -1.18
CA LYS A 99 13.16 14.53 -2.59
C LYS A 99 12.62 13.48 -3.58
N ILE A 100 12.94 12.21 -3.34
CA ILE A 100 12.40 11.11 -4.18
C ILE A 100 10.87 11.00 -4.02
N ALA A 101 10.38 11.17 -2.80
CA ALA A 101 8.94 11.13 -2.54
C ALA A 101 8.20 12.30 -3.21
N ASP A 102 8.79 13.49 -3.24
CA ASP A 102 8.24 14.66 -3.92
C ASP A 102 8.22 14.45 -5.45
N LEU A 103 9.30 13.92 -6.03
CA LEU A 103 9.35 13.55 -7.46
C LEU A 103 8.32 12.48 -7.82
N GLU A 104 8.09 11.50 -6.94
CA GLU A 104 7.06 10.47 -7.14
C GLU A 104 5.65 11.08 -7.12
N ALA A 105 5.39 12.02 -6.19
CA ALA A 105 4.12 12.72 -6.13
C ALA A 105 3.88 13.55 -7.40
N GLU A 106 4.89 14.27 -7.88
CA GLU A 106 4.82 15.02 -9.14
C GLU A 106 4.57 14.11 -10.34
N ALA A 107 5.30 13.01 -10.45
CA ALA A 107 5.11 12.02 -11.51
C ALA A 107 3.70 11.42 -11.49
N THR A 108 3.13 11.19 -10.31
CA THR A 108 1.76 10.69 -10.16
C THR A 108 0.75 11.68 -10.73
N VAL A 109 0.90 12.98 -10.45
CA VAL A 109 0.04 14.03 -11.01
C VAL A 109 0.17 14.09 -12.53
N GLN A 110 1.38 13.99 -13.06
CA GLN A 110 1.61 13.99 -14.51
C GLN A 110 1.03 12.76 -15.22
N MET A 111 0.96 11.62 -14.53
CA MET A 111 0.38 10.37 -15.06
C MET A 111 -1.15 10.35 -15.04
N GLU A 112 -1.80 11.19 -14.24
CA GLU A 112 -3.26 11.22 -14.09
C GLU A 112 -4.02 11.35 -15.43
N PRO A 113 -3.69 12.28 -16.36
CA PRO A 113 -4.38 12.39 -17.64
C PRO A 113 -4.21 11.15 -18.53
N ILE A 114 -3.05 10.49 -18.45
CA ILE A 114 -2.79 9.25 -19.20
C ILE A 114 -3.69 8.14 -18.65
N LEU A 115 -3.82 8.06 -17.35
CA LEU A 115 -4.65 7.12 -16.64
C LEU A 115 -6.14 7.26 -17.03
N VAL A 116 -6.66 8.49 -16.99
CA VAL A 116 -8.04 8.78 -17.41
C VAL A 116 -8.27 8.36 -18.85
N LYS A 117 -7.31 8.63 -19.74
CA LYS A 117 -7.36 8.23 -21.16
C LYS A 117 -7.39 6.70 -21.30
N ASN A 118 -6.58 5.97 -20.55
CA ASN A 118 -6.52 4.51 -20.58
C ASN A 118 -7.80 3.89 -20.01
N LEU A 119 -8.33 4.42 -18.90
CA LEU A 119 -9.59 3.98 -18.32
C LEU A 119 -10.76 4.19 -19.29
N ARG A 120 -10.79 5.35 -19.99
CA ARG A 120 -11.80 5.62 -21.00
C ARG A 120 -11.75 4.60 -22.14
N LYS A 121 -10.54 4.29 -22.64
CA LYS A 121 -10.37 3.24 -23.69
C LYS A 121 -10.88 1.89 -23.21
N LEU A 122 -10.57 1.52 -21.96
CA LEU A 122 -11.04 0.27 -21.36
C LEU A 122 -12.58 0.22 -21.29
N LEU A 123 -13.23 1.29 -20.88
CA LEU A 123 -14.68 1.39 -20.84
C LEU A 123 -15.31 1.29 -22.23
N MET A 124 -14.68 1.90 -23.24
CA MET A 124 -15.15 1.81 -24.65
C MET A 124 -15.00 0.41 -25.25
N LEU A 125 -14.08 -0.41 -24.75
CA LEU A 125 -13.92 -1.80 -25.17
C LEU A 125 -14.94 -2.75 -24.52
N SER A 126 -15.60 -2.32 -23.46
CA SER A 126 -16.61 -3.11 -22.76
C SER A 126 -17.97 -2.97 -23.44
N VAL A 127 -18.72 -4.07 -23.54
CA VAL A 127 -20.01 -4.13 -24.24
C VAL A 127 -21.03 -3.14 -23.65
N ASP A 128 -21.08 -2.99 -22.33
CA ASP A 128 -22.03 -2.14 -21.63
C ASP A 128 -21.42 -0.82 -21.13
N CYS A 129 -20.21 -0.46 -21.61
CA CYS A 129 -19.42 0.65 -21.05
C CYS A 129 -19.22 0.55 -19.52
N ARG A 130 -19.23 -0.68 -19.00
CA ARG A 130 -19.06 -0.98 -17.57
C ARG A 130 -17.94 -1.97 -17.38
N VAL A 131 -17.07 -1.70 -16.45
CA VAL A 131 -15.97 -2.60 -16.04
C VAL A 131 -16.07 -2.82 -14.54
N PRO A 132 -16.09 -4.08 -14.06
CA PRO A 132 -16.06 -4.37 -12.64
C PRO A 132 -14.81 -3.75 -12.00
N LEU A 133 -14.98 -3.22 -10.80
CA LEU A 133 -13.88 -2.55 -10.09
C LEU A 133 -12.71 -3.50 -9.81
N GLU A 134 -13.01 -4.76 -9.51
CA GLU A 134 -12.02 -5.84 -9.33
C GLU A 134 -11.13 -6.03 -10.58
N THR A 135 -11.72 -5.89 -11.77
CA THR A 135 -10.96 -5.95 -13.03
C THR A 135 -10.03 -4.75 -13.17
N ILE A 136 -10.50 -3.55 -12.80
CA ILE A 136 -9.67 -2.33 -12.81
C ILE A 136 -8.50 -2.47 -11.84
N GLU A 137 -8.73 -3.06 -10.66
CA GLU A 137 -7.67 -3.34 -9.68
C GLU A 137 -6.64 -4.33 -10.21
N MET A 138 -7.09 -5.40 -10.86
CA MET A 138 -6.19 -6.42 -11.44
C MET A 138 -5.25 -5.86 -12.49
N ILE A 139 -5.77 -5.02 -13.41
CA ILE A 139 -5.00 -4.46 -14.53
C ILE A 139 -4.44 -3.06 -14.21
N GLY A 140 -4.62 -2.60 -12.99
CA GLY A 140 -4.23 -1.26 -12.56
C GLY A 140 -2.78 -0.94 -12.88
N ASN A 141 -1.85 -1.84 -12.59
CA ASN A 141 -0.42 -1.65 -12.87
C ASN A 141 -0.14 -1.48 -14.37
N GLU A 142 -0.83 -2.21 -15.22
CA GLU A 142 -0.66 -2.17 -16.68
C GLU A 142 -1.26 -0.89 -17.28
N MET A 143 -2.28 -0.34 -16.63
CA MET A 143 -2.88 0.94 -17.03
C MET A 143 -2.09 2.16 -16.56
N GLY A 144 -1.05 1.98 -15.75
CA GLY A 144 -0.30 3.06 -15.13
C GLY A 144 -0.84 3.50 -13.77
N TYR A 145 -1.75 2.71 -13.16
CA TYR A 145 -2.09 2.88 -11.77
C TYR A 145 -0.94 2.40 -10.90
N CYS A 146 -0.27 3.29 -10.25
CA CYS A 146 0.54 2.93 -9.10
C CYS A 146 -0.40 2.63 -7.93
N ILE A 147 -0.75 1.35 -7.72
CA ILE A 147 -1.67 0.86 -6.69
C ILE A 147 -1.19 1.24 -5.27
N LEU A 148 0.02 1.77 -5.14
CA LEU A 148 0.63 2.18 -3.88
C LEU A 148 -0.13 3.29 -3.14
N ASN A 149 -1.04 4.01 -3.81
CA ASN A 149 -1.87 5.06 -3.19
C ASN A 149 -3.32 4.65 -2.90
N MET A 150 -3.70 3.40 -3.16
CA MET A 150 -4.96 2.91 -2.63
C MET A 150 -4.77 2.60 -1.15
N SER A 151 -4.92 3.65 -0.35
CA SER A 151 -5.00 3.58 1.10
C SER A 151 -6.00 2.50 1.49
N ARG A 152 -5.51 1.38 2.04
CA ARG A 152 -6.33 0.31 2.64
C ARG A 152 -7.04 0.78 3.93
N HIS A 153 -7.22 2.07 4.09
CA HIS A 153 -8.01 2.62 5.16
C HIS A 153 -9.46 2.67 4.72
N SER A 154 -10.22 1.74 5.24
CA SER A 154 -11.65 1.61 5.06
C SER A 154 -12.05 1.00 3.71
N GLY A 155 -12.54 -0.22 3.69
CA GLY A 155 -13.10 -1.04 2.60
C GLY A 155 -14.06 -0.38 1.58
N ARG A 156 -13.81 0.85 1.23
CA ARG A 156 -14.39 1.61 0.12
C ARG A 156 -13.24 2.20 -0.65
N ILE A 157 -13.12 1.79 -1.90
CA ILE A 157 -12.31 2.46 -2.91
C ILE A 157 -12.90 3.85 -3.06
N GLN A 158 -12.28 4.84 -2.42
CA GLN A 158 -12.41 6.21 -2.87
C GLN A 158 -11.51 6.34 -4.10
N LEU A 159 -12.04 5.96 -5.26
CA LEU A 159 -11.66 6.66 -6.48
C LEU A 159 -11.78 8.13 -6.13
N LEU A 160 -10.71 8.93 -6.35
CA LEU A 160 -10.78 10.37 -6.15
C LEU A 160 -12.12 10.83 -6.69
N PRO A 161 -13.00 11.43 -5.88
CA PRO A 161 -14.37 11.77 -6.29
C PRO A 161 -14.37 12.61 -7.58
N ASP A 162 -13.27 13.34 -7.84
CA ASP A 162 -13.04 14.13 -9.04
C ASP A 162 -12.87 13.29 -10.31
N LEU A 163 -12.27 12.09 -10.23
CA LEU A 163 -12.12 11.20 -11.39
C LEU A 163 -13.44 10.60 -11.83
N LEU A 164 -14.29 10.22 -10.90
CA LEU A 164 -15.63 9.70 -11.21
C LEU A 164 -16.53 10.81 -11.78
N TRP A 165 -16.41 12.03 -11.24
CA TRP A 165 -17.14 13.21 -11.75
C TRP A 165 -16.67 13.63 -13.13
N LEU A 166 -15.35 13.65 -13.39
CA LEU A 166 -14.79 13.96 -14.71
C LEU A 166 -15.19 12.94 -15.77
N VAL A 167 -15.21 11.67 -15.45
CA VAL A 167 -15.68 10.61 -16.38
C VAL A 167 -17.18 10.73 -16.61
N LEU A 168 -17.98 11.02 -15.60
CA LEU A 168 -19.45 11.19 -15.72
C LEU A 168 -19.82 12.48 -16.47
N LEU A 169 -19.12 13.60 -16.23
CA LEU A 169 -19.37 14.88 -16.92
C LEU A 169 -19.03 14.82 -18.40
N GLN A 170 -18.05 14.03 -18.82
CA GLN A 170 -17.67 13.90 -20.22
C GLN A 170 -18.44 12.80 -20.98
N LEU A 171 -19.18 11.94 -20.28
CA LEU A 171 -20.14 11.02 -20.91
C LEU A 171 -21.52 11.66 -21.13
N ALA A 172 -21.74 12.83 -20.53
CA ALA A 172 -23.01 13.60 -20.66
C ALA A 172 -22.95 14.68 -21.77
N MET A 173 -21.81 14.85 -22.43
CA MET A 173 -21.64 15.68 -23.63
C MET A 173 -21.46 14.81 -24.87
#